data_9e91376f55dc3525c4acb473ce656647
#
_entry.id   9e91376f55dc3525c4acb473ce656647
#
_cell.length_a   1.000
_cell.length_b   1.000
_cell.length_c   1.000
_cell.angle_alpha   90.00
_cell.angle_beta   90.00
_cell.angle_gamma   90.00
#
_symmetry.space_group_name_H-M   'P 1'
#
loop_
_entity.id
_entity.type
_entity.pdbx_description
1 polymer ?
#
loop_
_entity_poly.entity_id
_entity_poly.type
_entity_poly.pdbx_seq_one_letter_code
_entity_poly.pdbx_strand_id
1 'polypeptide(L)'
;MFLREVVLQNFRGYKNQHRIPIDQLTAFIGKNDAGKSSIFDALAVFFDHPLGKIDASDICVHAGASGELRIGCVFSDFPNSITIDASSITTLAEEFLLNVDGLLEIHKVYEFSDGVLKKQKIFAIANHPTAEGFDGLLSKKNAELKKSWRGCEYRYRSR
;
A
#
# COMPACT_ATOMS: atom_id res chain seq x y z
N MET A 1 14.35 -1.46 -9.87
CA MET A 1 13.42 -1.15 -8.76
C MET A 1 14.08 -1.57 -7.47
N PHE A 2 14.24 -0.67 -6.51
CA PHE A 2 14.86 -0.90 -5.21
C PHE A 2 13.86 -0.67 -4.08
N LEU A 3 13.85 -1.54 -3.09
CA LEU A 3 13.11 -1.35 -1.85
C LEU A 3 13.79 -0.25 -1.03
N ARG A 4 13.04 0.77 -0.61
CA ARG A 4 13.53 1.90 0.19
C ARG A 4 13.05 1.88 1.62
N GLU A 5 11.81 1.42 1.84
CA GLU A 5 11.25 1.31 3.18
C GLU A 5 10.32 0.11 3.30
N VAL A 6 10.27 -0.44 4.49
CA VAL A 6 9.23 -1.36 4.94
C VAL A 6 8.36 -0.62 5.94
N VAL A 7 7.05 -0.66 5.74
CA VAL A 7 6.06 -0.03 6.62
C VAL A 7 5.28 -1.11 7.34
N LEU A 8 5.32 -1.10 8.66
CA LEU A 8 4.62 -2.07 9.50
C LEU A 8 3.69 -1.35 10.46
N GLN A 9 2.46 -1.84 10.59
CA GLN A 9 1.49 -1.35 11.55
C GLN A 9 0.64 -2.51 12.04
N ASN A 10 0.47 -2.58 13.36
CA ASN A 10 -0.28 -3.64 14.03
C ASN A 10 0.22 -5.05 13.70
N PHE A 11 1.50 -5.20 13.41
CA PHE A 11 2.13 -6.47 13.06
C PHE A 11 3.10 -6.91 14.15
N ARG A 12 2.81 -8.01 14.84
CA ARG A 12 3.61 -8.56 15.95
C ARG A 12 4.02 -7.50 16.99
N GLY A 13 5.31 -7.17 17.09
CA GLY A 13 5.83 -6.13 18.00
C GLY A 13 5.56 -4.68 17.56
N TYR A 14 5.09 -4.46 16.33
CA TYR A 14 4.89 -3.14 15.75
C TYR A 14 3.45 -2.66 15.89
N LYS A 15 3.09 -2.05 17.05
CA LYS A 15 1.73 -1.53 17.30
C LYS A 15 1.38 -0.35 16.40
N ASN A 16 2.20 0.69 16.46
CA ASN A 16 2.03 1.90 15.66
C ASN A 16 2.67 1.72 14.28
N GLN A 17 2.37 2.63 13.36
CA GLN A 17 3.06 2.62 12.09
C GLN A 17 4.54 2.94 12.28
N HIS A 18 5.38 2.04 11.79
CA HIS A 18 6.83 2.19 11.74
C HIS A 18 7.28 2.14 10.28
N ARG A 19 8.10 3.09 9.88
CA ARG A 19 8.76 3.13 8.59
C ARG A 19 10.24 2.77 8.81
N ILE A 20 10.66 1.68 8.23
CA ILE A 20 11.98 1.08 8.42
C ILE A 20 12.76 1.30 7.14
N PRO A 21 13.78 2.17 7.14
CA PRO A 21 14.55 2.45 5.93
C PRO A 21 15.39 1.22 5.53
N ILE A 22 15.42 0.97 4.23
CA ILE A 22 16.19 -0.08 3.59
C ILE A 22 17.10 0.57 2.55
N ASP A 23 18.38 0.24 2.60
CA ASP A 23 19.36 0.67 1.62
C ASP A 23 19.93 -0.55 0.88
N GLN A 24 20.86 -0.33 -0.06
CA GLN A 24 21.51 -1.39 -0.85
C GLN A 24 22.13 -2.48 0.03
N LEU A 25 22.63 -2.09 1.21
CA LEU A 25 23.05 -3.00 2.28
C LEU A 25 22.48 -2.52 3.61
N THR A 26 21.57 -3.29 4.18
CA THR A 26 20.98 -3.00 5.49
C THR A 26 21.20 -4.15 6.43
N ALA A 27 21.80 -3.90 7.59
CA ALA A 27 22.02 -4.88 8.64
C ALA A 27 21.14 -4.56 9.86
N PHE A 28 20.31 -5.51 10.29
CA PHE A 28 19.52 -5.39 11.50
C PHE A 28 20.28 -5.99 12.70
N ILE A 29 20.67 -5.14 13.65
CA ILE A 29 21.40 -5.52 14.85
C ILE A 29 20.53 -5.25 16.08
N GLY A 30 20.52 -6.15 17.04
CA GLY A 30 19.76 -6.00 18.29
C GLY A 30 19.52 -7.32 18.99
N LYS A 31 18.90 -7.28 20.18
CA LYS A 31 18.50 -8.46 20.95
C LYS A 31 17.52 -9.35 20.16
N ASN A 32 17.43 -10.64 20.51
CA ASN A 32 16.63 -11.60 19.75
C ASN A 32 15.13 -11.22 19.65
N ASP A 33 14.56 -10.57 20.66
CA ASP A 33 13.16 -10.16 20.68
C ASP A 33 12.88 -8.75 20.11
N ALA A 34 13.90 -8.12 19.47
CA ALA A 34 13.76 -6.75 18.97
C ALA A 34 12.96 -6.62 17.66
N GLY A 35 12.25 -7.66 17.22
CA GLY A 35 11.40 -7.62 16.03
C GLY A 35 12.13 -7.74 14.68
N LYS A 36 13.44 -8.07 14.67
CA LYS A 36 14.25 -8.19 13.43
C LYS A 36 13.68 -9.24 12.46
N SER A 37 13.39 -10.45 12.95
CA SER A 37 12.78 -11.51 12.15
C SER A 37 11.41 -11.12 11.62
N SER A 38 10.65 -10.35 12.37
CA SER A 38 9.33 -9.88 11.95
C SER A 38 9.40 -9.02 10.67
N ILE A 39 10.50 -8.29 10.44
CA ILE A 39 10.68 -7.52 9.20
C ILE A 39 10.83 -8.47 8.00
N PHE A 40 11.61 -9.53 8.12
CA PHE A 40 11.78 -10.52 7.05
C PHE A 40 10.50 -11.32 6.81
N ASP A 41 9.77 -11.69 7.87
CA ASP A 41 8.48 -12.37 7.75
C ASP A 41 7.45 -11.46 7.07
N ALA A 42 7.42 -10.17 7.42
CA ALA A 42 6.57 -9.19 6.74
C ALA A 42 6.90 -9.06 5.25
N LEU A 43 8.18 -9.04 4.88
CA LEU A 43 8.61 -9.04 3.47
C LEU A 43 8.18 -10.33 2.76
N ALA A 44 8.33 -11.49 3.41
CA ALA A 44 7.87 -12.76 2.85
C ALA A 44 6.35 -12.75 2.59
N VAL A 45 5.56 -12.21 3.53
CA VAL A 45 4.11 -12.02 3.36
C VAL A 45 3.81 -11.01 2.24
N PHE A 46 4.54 -9.90 2.19
CA PHE A 46 4.31 -8.85 1.19
C PHE A 46 4.58 -9.34 -0.23
N PHE A 47 5.63 -10.13 -0.44
CA PHE A 47 5.98 -10.68 -1.75
C PHE A 47 5.33 -12.04 -2.07
N ASP A 48 4.32 -12.44 -1.29
CA ASP A 48 3.61 -13.71 -1.47
C ASP A 48 4.55 -14.93 -1.53
N HIS A 49 5.63 -14.89 -0.75
CA HIS A 49 6.59 -15.99 -0.65
C HIS A 49 5.91 -17.22 -0.02
N PRO A 50 6.18 -18.47 -0.47
CA PRO A 50 5.54 -19.68 0.07
C PRO A 50 5.64 -19.86 1.59
N LEU A 51 6.69 -19.31 2.21
CA LEU A 51 6.89 -19.31 3.68
C LEU A 51 6.18 -18.14 4.36
N GLY A 52 5.75 -17.12 3.61
CA GLY A 52 5.09 -15.93 4.11
C GLY A 52 3.60 -16.18 4.35
N LYS A 53 3.26 -16.78 5.48
CA LYS A 53 1.85 -16.96 5.90
C LYS A 53 1.51 -15.92 6.94
N ILE A 54 0.27 -15.43 6.89
CA ILE A 54 -0.26 -14.48 7.85
C ILE A 54 -1.47 -15.07 8.54
N ASP A 55 -1.52 -14.94 9.84
CA ASP A 55 -2.66 -15.37 10.66
C ASP A 55 -2.94 -14.39 11.81
N ALA A 56 -3.94 -14.70 12.62
CA ALA A 56 -4.36 -13.84 13.72
C ALA A 56 -3.28 -13.63 14.81
N SER A 57 -2.32 -14.55 14.94
CA SER A 57 -1.22 -14.42 15.90
C SER A 57 -0.19 -13.36 15.50
N ASP A 58 -0.22 -12.93 14.23
CA ASP A 58 0.62 -11.84 13.73
C ASP A 58 0.09 -10.45 14.11
N ILE A 59 -1.15 -10.35 14.59
CA ILE A 59 -1.72 -9.09 15.07
C ILE A 59 -1.02 -8.72 16.39
N CYS A 60 -0.64 -7.45 16.50
CA CYS A 60 -0.02 -6.94 17.72
C CYS A 60 -0.97 -7.04 18.91
N VAL A 61 -0.57 -7.75 19.95
CA VAL A 61 -1.36 -7.96 21.18
C VAL A 61 -1.74 -6.66 21.90
N HIS A 62 -1.01 -5.58 21.65
CA HIS A 62 -1.23 -4.27 22.26
C HIS A 62 -2.08 -3.33 21.39
N ALA A 63 -2.56 -3.77 20.22
CA ALA A 63 -3.28 -2.91 19.29
C ALA A 63 -4.78 -2.77 19.60
N GLY A 64 -5.29 -3.48 20.59
CA GLY A 64 -6.71 -3.47 20.94
C GLY A 64 -7.57 -4.32 19.99
N ALA A 65 -8.87 -4.06 19.96
CA ALA A 65 -9.83 -4.84 19.19
C ALA A 65 -9.79 -4.61 17.66
N SER A 66 -8.93 -3.72 17.19
CA SER A 66 -8.75 -3.47 15.74
C SER A 66 -8.07 -4.68 15.11
N GLY A 67 -8.82 -5.48 14.37
CA GLY A 67 -8.31 -6.62 13.62
C GLY A 67 -7.63 -6.27 12.30
N GLU A 68 -7.22 -5.01 12.09
CA GLU A 68 -6.53 -4.57 10.87
C GLU A 68 -5.02 -4.57 11.08
N LEU A 69 -4.31 -5.26 10.19
CA LEU A 69 -2.86 -5.33 10.13
C LEU A 69 -2.39 -4.79 8.78
N ARG A 70 -1.30 -4.02 8.77
CA ARG A 70 -0.79 -3.40 7.55
C ARG A 70 0.69 -3.67 7.34
N ILE A 71 1.04 -4.10 6.14
CA ILE A 71 2.40 -4.25 5.66
C ILE A 71 2.53 -3.44 4.38
N GLY A 72 3.48 -2.52 4.33
CA GLY A 72 3.77 -1.68 3.17
C GLY A 72 5.22 -1.78 2.73
N CYS A 73 5.45 -1.54 1.45
CA CYS A 73 6.77 -1.39 0.86
C CYS A 73 6.82 -0.14 -0.01
N VAL A 74 7.93 0.58 0.07
CA VAL A 74 8.20 1.78 -0.72
C VAL A 74 9.36 1.49 -1.67
N PHE A 75 9.20 1.83 -2.94
CA PHE A 75 10.16 1.49 -3.99
C PHE A 75 10.63 2.73 -4.74
N SER A 76 11.89 2.70 -5.17
CA SER A 76 12.49 3.63 -6.14
C SER A 76 13.01 2.90 -7.38
N ASP A 77 13.55 3.66 -8.34
CA ASP A 77 14.24 3.15 -9.52
C ASP A 77 13.40 2.12 -10.31
N PHE A 78 12.12 2.45 -10.51
CA PHE A 78 11.21 1.70 -11.35
C PHE A 78 11.42 2.05 -12.84
N PRO A 79 10.92 1.23 -13.79
CA PRO A 79 11.02 1.50 -15.23
C PRO A 79 10.40 2.85 -15.59
N ASN A 80 11.03 3.56 -16.54
CA ASN A 80 10.53 4.86 -17.02
C ASN A 80 9.16 4.75 -17.72
N SER A 81 8.80 3.55 -18.18
CA SER A 81 7.50 3.29 -18.80
C SER A 81 6.95 1.95 -18.36
N ILE A 82 5.63 1.88 -18.26
CA ILE A 82 4.88 0.67 -17.99
C ILE A 82 3.85 0.46 -19.09
N THR A 83 3.55 -0.80 -19.39
CA THR A 83 2.50 -1.17 -20.33
C THR A 83 1.29 -1.64 -19.54
N ILE A 84 0.19 -0.89 -19.61
CA ILE A 84 -1.05 -1.25 -18.90
C ILE A 84 -1.86 -2.24 -19.73
N ASP A 85 -1.92 -2.01 -21.03
CA ASP A 85 -2.53 -2.93 -22.01
C ASP A 85 -1.75 -2.92 -23.32
N ALA A 86 -2.15 -3.75 -24.29
CA ALA A 86 -1.42 -3.94 -25.55
C ALA A 86 -1.21 -2.66 -26.39
N SER A 87 -1.87 -1.56 -26.06
CA SER A 87 -1.87 -0.31 -26.83
C SER A 87 -1.46 0.91 -26.03
N SER A 88 -1.30 0.82 -24.71
CA SER A 88 -1.06 1.97 -23.84
C SER A 88 0.25 1.84 -23.08
N ILE A 89 1.25 2.63 -23.49
CA ILE A 89 2.50 2.83 -22.76
C ILE A 89 2.37 4.13 -21.97
N THR A 90 2.61 4.08 -20.68
CA THR A 90 2.49 5.21 -19.76
C THR A 90 3.60 5.18 -18.71
N THR A 91 3.59 6.10 -17.77
CA THR A 91 4.50 6.14 -16.61
C THR A 91 3.71 6.04 -15.31
N LEU A 92 4.37 5.60 -14.23
CA LEU A 92 3.75 5.60 -12.90
C LEU A 92 3.32 7.00 -12.45
N ALA A 93 4.03 8.05 -12.92
CA ALA A 93 3.70 9.44 -12.62
C ALA A 93 2.42 9.90 -13.35
N GLU A 94 2.28 9.57 -14.64
CA GLU A 94 1.10 9.90 -15.45
C GLU A 94 -0.16 9.19 -14.92
N GLU A 95 0.01 7.98 -14.37
CA GLU A 95 -1.08 7.21 -13.74
C GLU A 95 -1.36 7.64 -12.29
N PHE A 96 -0.67 8.66 -11.77
CA PHE A 96 -0.80 9.13 -10.38
C PHE A 96 -0.62 8.00 -9.35
N LEU A 97 0.35 7.11 -9.56
CA LEU A 97 0.66 5.99 -8.68
C LEU A 97 1.82 6.27 -7.71
N LEU A 98 2.43 7.45 -7.80
CA LEU A 98 3.53 7.86 -6.94
C LEU A 98 3.03 8.68 -5.75
N ASN A 99 3.68 8.49 -4.60
CA ASN A 99 3.44 9.28 -3.39
C ASN A 99 4.03 10.71 -3.53
N VAL A 100 3.94 11.51 -2.48
CA VAL A 100 4.43 12.90 -2.45
C VAL A 100 5.94 13.01 -2.67
N ASP A 101 6.69 11.97 -2.39
CA ASP A 101 8.14 11.90 -2.56
C ASP A 101 8.55 11.33 -3.93
N GLY A 102 7.60 11.08 -4.83
CA GLY A 102 7.85 10.49 -6.14
C GLY A 102 8.21 9.00 -6.10
N LEU A 103 7.85 8.30 -5.03
CA LEU A 103 8.13 6.88 -4.82
C LEU A 103 6.85 6.05 -4.99
N LEU A 104 7.00 4.79 -5.40
CA LEU A 104 5.89 3.84 -5.46
C LEU A 104 5.71 3.20 -4.08
N GLU A 105 4.61 3.52 -3.41
CA GLU A 105 4.28 3.00 -2.10
C GLU A 105 3.04 2.10 -2.17
N ILE A 106 3.22 0.81 -1.86
CA ILE A 106 2.17 -0.21 -1.90
C ILE A 106 1.94 -0.77 -0.51
N HIS A 107 0.69 -0.84 -0.08
CA HIS A 107 0.29 -1.41 1.20
C HIS A 107 -0.64 -2.59 1.00
N LYS A 108 -0.37 -3.69 1.69
CA LYS A 108 -1.28 -4.81 1.90
C LYS A 108 -1.91 -4.67 3.28
N VAL A 109 -3.23 -4.67 3.32
CA VAL A 109 -4.02 -4.55 4.55
C VAL A 109 -4.83 -5.82 4.73
N TYR A 110 -4.72 -6.41 5.91
CA TYR A 110 -5.36 -7.66 6.30
C TYR A 110 -6.35 -7.39 7.42
N GLU A 111 -7.63 -7.69 7.18
CA GLU A 111 -8.72 -7.52 8.13
C GLU A 111 -9.06 -8.87 8.77
N PHE A 112 -8.95 -8.94 10.08
CA PHE A 112 -9.30 -10.13 10.85
C PHE A 112 -10.57 -9.89 11.68
N SER A 113 -11.38 -10.92 11.82
CA SER A 113 -12.50 -10.97 12.77
C SER A 113 -12.58 -12.36 13.35
N ASP A 114 -12.74 -12.44 14.67
CA ASP A 114 -12.81 -13.68 15.43
C ASP A 114 -11.62 -14.63 15.18
N GLY A 115 -10.42 -14.05 15.05
CA GLY A 115 -9.19 -14.80 14.79
C GLY A 115 -9.06 -15.36 13.37
N VAL A 116 -9.94 -14.97 12.43
CA VAL A 116 -9.92 -15.45 11.05
C VAL A 116 -9.69 -14.30 10.09
N LEU A 117 -8.81 -14.48 9.12
CA LEU A 117 -8.61 -13.53 8.03
C LEU A 117 -9.89 -13.45 7.18
N LYS A 118 -10.53 -12.29 7.16
CA LYS A 118 -11.76 -12.03 6.40
C LYS A 118 -11.49 -11.40 5.07
N LYS A 119 -10.51 -10.50 4.99
CA LYS A 119 -10.27 -9.71 3.79
C LYS A 119 -8.81 -9.31 3.67
N GLN A 120 -8.32 -9.32 2.46
CA GLN A 120 -7.05 -8.72 2.07
C GLN A 120 -7.34 -7.63 1.05
N LYS A 121 -6.72 -6.47 1.23
CA LYS A 121 -6.79 -5.34 0.31
C LYS A 121 -5.38 -4.90 -0.06
N ILE A 122 -5.19 -4.45 -1.29
CA ILE A 122 -3.94 -3.88 -1.77
C ILE A 122 -4.22 -2.44 -2.19
N PHE A 123 -3.41 -1.50 -1.72
CA PHE A 123 -3.52 -0.08 -2.04
C PHE A 123 -2.18 0.45 -2.52
N ALA A 124 -2.21 1.32 -3.52
CA ALA A 124 -1.13 2.27 -3.76
C ALA A 124 -1.41 3.54 -2.93
N ILE A 125 -0.42 4.00 -2.18
CA ILE A 125 -0.46 5.29 -1.50
C ILE A 125 0.13 6.31 -2.48
N ALA A 126 -0.72 7.14 -3.04
CA ALA A 126 -0.34 8.00 -4.14
C ALA A 126 -0.91 9.41 -3.96
N ASN A 127 -0.23 10.38 -4.57
CA ASN A 127 -0.65 11.77 -4.61
C ASN A 127 -1.56 12.00 -5.82
N HIS A 128 -2.88 11.94 -5.60
CA HIS A 128 -3.85 12.21 -6.64
C HIS A 128 -4.24 13.69 -6.68
N PRO A 129 -4.41 14.27 -7.88
CA PRO A 129 -5.00 15.58 -7.98
C PRO A 129 -6.42 15.54 -7.43
N THR A 130 -6.70 16.39 -6.44
CA THR A 130 -8.02 16.58 -5.84
C THR A 130 -8.61 17.86 -6.35
N ALA A 131 -9.78 17.80 -6.97
CA ALA A 131 -10.60 18.95 -7.29
C ALA A 131 -11.90 18.86 -6.48
N GLU A 132 -12.50 20.00 -6.16
CA GLU A 132 -13.77 20.06 -5.44
C GLU A 132 -14.84 19.22 -6.16
N GLY A 133 -15.47 18.29 -5.43
CA GLY A 133 -16.45 17.35 -5.97
C GLY A 133 -15.88 16.03 -6.53
N PHE A 134 -14.55 15.88 -6.58
CA PHE A 134 -13.89 14.65 -7.08
C PHE A 134 -13.28 13.80 -5.96
N ASP A 135 -13.48 14.17 -4.71
CA ASP A 135 -12.98 13.44 -3.56
C ASP A 135 -13.55 12.00 -3.52
N GLY A 136 -12.66 11.05 -3.32
CA GLY A 136 -13.03 9.64 -3.16
C GLY A 136 -13.50 8.94 -4.43
N LEU A 137 -13.27 9.44 -5.64
CA LEU A 137 -13.66 8.78 -6.90
C LEU A 137 -13.12 7.35 -7.01
N LEU A 138 -11.89 7.12 -6.55
CA LEU A 138 -11.24 5.80 -6.60
C LEU A 138 -11.90 4.76 -5.67
N SER A 139 -12.65 5.20 -4.67
CA SER A 139 -13.39 4.32 -3.76
C SER A 139 -14.81 4.02 -4.22
N LYS A 140 -15.32 4.76 -5.23
CA LYS A 140 -16.67 4.61 -5.74
C LYS A 140 -16.79 3.46 -6.72
N LYS A 141 -17.91 2.75 -6.65
CA LYS A 141 -18.25 1.71 -7.65
C LYS A 141 -18.63 2.36 -8.98
N ASN A 142 -18.45 1.62 -10.08
CA ASN A 142 -18.77 2.11 -11.44
C ASN A 142 -20.18 2.70 -11.59
N ALA A 143 -21.17 2.19 -10.85
CA ALA A 143 -22.54 2.72 -10.87
C ALA A 143 -22.63 4.11 -10.20
N GLU A 144 -21.85 4.36 -9.17
CA GLU A 144 -21.78 5.65 -8.46
C GLU A 144 -20.97 6.67 -9.25
N LEU A 145 -19.89 6.22 -9.91
CA LEU A 145 -19.10 7.05 -10.83
C LEU A 145 -19.97 7.56 -12.00
N LYS A 146 -20.79 6.70 -12.59
CA LYS A 146 -21.73 7.09 -13.66
C LYS A 146 -22.78 8.10 -13.19
N LYS A 147 -23.18 8.07 -11.92
CA LYS A 147 -24.11 9.07 -11.35
C LYS A 147 -23.43 10.41 -11.13
N SER A 148 -22.21 10.43 -10.61
CA SER A 148 -21.45 11.67 -10.39
C SER A 148 -21.08 12.37 -11.71
N TRP A 149 -20.84 11.60 -12.78
CA TRP A 149 -20.56 12.14 -14.13
C TRP A 149 -21.75 12.85 -14.76
N ARG A 150 -22.98 12.39 -14.52
CA ARG A 150 -24.19 13.03 -15.07
C ARG A 150 -24.51 14.42 -14.46
N GLY A 151 -23.86 14.79 -13.36
CA GLY A 151 -23.98 16.11 -12.72
C GLY A 151 -22.90 17.11 -13.12
N CYS A 152 -21.82 16.68 -13.77
CA CYS A 152 -20.74 17.55 -14.24
C CYS A 152 -20.96 17.88 -15.72
N GLU A 153 -21.63 18.99 -16.02
CA GLU A 153 -21.56 19.62 -17.34
C GLU A 153 -20.14 20.21 -17.52
N TYR A 154 -19.25 19.46 -18.12
CA TYR A 154 -17.99 20.01 -18.62
C TYR A 154 -18.29 20.94 -19.81
N ARG A 155 -18.34 22.25 -19.56
CA ARG A 155 -18.25 23.24 -20.64
C ARG A 155 -16.80 23.25 -21.15
N TYR A 156 -16.55 22.49 -22.19
CA TYR A 156 -15.36 22.65 -23.03
C TYR A 156 -15.44 24.03 -23.66
N ARG A 157 -14.70 25.01 -23.17
CA ARG A 157 -14.41 26.22 -23.96
C ARG A 157 -13.26 25.88 -24.88
N SER A 158 -13.60 25.60 -26.14
CA SER A 158 -12.66 25.65 -27.25
C SER A 158 -12.10 27.08 -27.36
N ARG A 159 -10.80 27.19 -27.32
CA ARG A 159 -10.07 28.35 -27.87
C ARG A 159 -9.39 27.90 -29.13
#